data_ca4620cb8ca9b520bbe99000f218b524
#
_entry.id   ca4620cb8ca9b520bbe99000f218b524
#
_cell.length_a   1.000
_cell.length_b   1.000
_cell.length_c   1.000
_cell.angle_alpha   90.00
_cell.angle_beta   90.00
_cell.angle_gamma   90.00
#
_symmetry.space_group_name_H-M   'P 1'
#
loop_
_entity.id
_entity.type
_entity.pdbx_description
1 polymer ?
#
loop_
_entity_poly.entity_id
_entity_poly.type
_entity_poly.pdbx_seq_one_letter_code
_entity_poly.pdbx_strand_id
1 'polypeptide(L)'
;MTLWTRLAKFACFETDRLYLRPFSFEDGESFYEIVSNPENLPFIFPALEDRNIAFSTMVEKFMRSPLGNWALVDKHSERMIGALCFEKVDERQLSAELSYFLKKDYWRRGLMTEAVRTLVYLAFYEFGLRELVIVTHEENVASQMVAKKAGLVQVAQYRGSDRYSHKTRNYRKFSLKKTDFKLEIYEENE
;
A
#
# COMPACT_ATOMS: atom_id res chain seq x y z
N MET A 1 21.27 11.58 6.22
CA MET A 1 20.04 11.18 6.92
C MET A 1 19.64 9.80 6.40
N THR A 2 19.40 8.82 7.30
CA THR A 2 19.03 7.44 6.93
C THR A 2 17.63 7.41 6.35
N LEU A 3 17.27 6.31 5.66
CA LEU A 3 15.91 6.09 5.15
C LEU A 3 14.88 6.17 6.29
N TRP A 4 15.15 5.50 7.41
CA TRP A 4 14.24 5.49 8.57
C TRP A 4 14.03 6.86 9.20
N THR A 5 15.07 7.70 9.25
CA THR A 5 14.93 9.09 9.72
C THR A 5 14.03 9.91 8.78
N ARG A 6 14.15 9.68 7.47
CA ARG A 6 13.30 10.34 6.46
C ARG A 6 11.86 9.87 6.55
N LEU A 7 11.63 8.55 6.69
CA LEU A 7 10.30 8.00 6.93
C LEU A 7 9.65 8.55 8.19
N ALA A 8 10.42 8.71 9.29
CA ALA A 8 9.90 9.28 10.52
C ALA A 8 9.47 10.76 10.35
N LYS A 9 10.19 11.54 9.54
CA LYS A 9 9.83 12.93 9.23
C LYS A 9 8.49 13.03 8.51
N PHE A 10 8.16 12.05 7.67
CA PHE A 10 6.92 11.95 6.89
C PHE A 10 6.07 10.76 7.34
N ALA A 11 6.07 10.47 8.65
CA ALA A 11 5.21 9.42 9.20
C ALA A 11 3.73 9.69 8.97
N CYS A 12 3.36 10.97 8.86
CA CYS A 12 2.02 11.42 8.49
C CYS A 12 2.10 12.31 7.26
N PHE A 13 1.21 12.11 6.33
CA PHE A 13 1.01 12.98 5.16
C PHE A 13 -0.45 12.88 4.70
N GLU A 14 -0.83 13.74 3.78
CA GLU A 14 -2.19 13.77 3.28
C GLU A 14 -2.24 13.89 1.76
N THR A 15 -3.38 13.56 1.21
CA THR A 15 -3.79 13.81 -0.17
C THR A 15 -5.04 14.69 -0.14
N ASP A 16 -5.67 14.93 -1.26
CA ASP A 16 -6.93 15.72 -1.30
C ASP A 16 -8.03 15.09 -0.46
N ARG A 17 -8.14 13.74 -0.48
CA ARG A 17 -9.25 13.01 0.15
C ARG A 17 -8.84 12.11 1.31
N LEU A 18 -7.55 11.92 1.57
CA LEU A 18 -7.05 10.97 2.56
C LEU A 18 -6.06 11.61 3.53
N TYR A 19 -6.12 11.19 4.80
CA TYR A 19 -5.00 11.23 5.71
C TYR A 19 -4.29 9.89 5.72
N LEU A 20 -2.95 9.91 5.67
CA LEU A 20 -2.12 8.74 5.82
C LEU A 20 -1.26 8.93 7.06
N ARG A 21 -1.45 8.07 8.04
CA ARG A 21 -0.80 8.13 9.36
C ARG A 21 -0.48 6.73 9.89
N PRO A 22 0.40 6.59 10.87
CA PRO A 22 0.55 5.33 11.59
C PRO A 22 -0.79 4.81 12.11
N PHE A 23 -0.92 3.49 12.20
CA PHE A 23 -2.09 2.86 12.82
C PHE A 23 -2.18 3.25 14.30
N SER A 24 -3.39 3.46 14.78
CA SER A 24 -3.72 3.60 16.20
C SER A 24 -4.62 2.45 16.66
N PHE A 25 -4.69 2.22 17.97
CA PHE A 25 -5.56 1.18 18.51
C PHE A 25 -7.05 1.47 18.25
N GLU A 26 -7.39 2.74 18.07
CA GLU A 26 -8.75 3.20 17.72
C GLU A 26 -9.19 2.75 16.32
N ASP A 27 -8.23 2.42 15.43
CA ASP A 27 -8.55 1.88 14.10
C ASP A 27 -9.08 0.44 14.15
N GLY A 28 -9.00 -0.24 15.32
CA GLY A 28 -9.26 -1.66 15.47
C GLY A 28 -10.61 -2.12 14.93
N GLU A 29 -11.69 -1.35 15.16
CA GLU A 29 -13.01 -1.70 14.66
C GLU A 29 -13.07 -1.56 13.13
N SER A 30 -12.56 -0.46 12.59
CA SER A 30 -12.50 -0.27 11.14
C SER A 30 -11.61 -1.30 10.46
N PHE A 31 -10.49 -1.64 11.09
CA PHE A 31 -9.62 -2.71 10.62
C PHE A 31 -10.34 -4.05 10.61
N TYR A 32 -11.02 -4.42 11.70
CA TYR A 32 -11.80 -5.65 11.80
C TYR A 32 -12.89 -5.73 10.74
N GLU A 33 -13.68 -4.66 10.54
CA GLU A 33 -14.70 -4.59 9.46
C GLU A 33 -14.09 -4.88 8.08
N ILE A 34 -12.85 -4.45 7.83
CA ILE A 34 -12.18 -4.68 6.55
C ILE A 34 -11.69 -6.12 6.46
N VAL A 35 -10.97 -6.60 7.48
CA VAL A 35 -10.25 -7.88 7.39
C VAL A 35 -11.11 -9.10 7.66
N SER A 36 -12.27 -8.95 8.30
CA SER A 36 -13.24 -10.03 8.49
C SER A 36 -14.06 -10.34 7.24
N ASN A 37 -14.13 -9.41 6.29
CA ASN A 37 -14.86 -9.63 5.05
C ASN A 37 -13.91 -10.09 3.91
N PRO A 38 -14.01 -11.35 3.44
CA PRO A 38 -13.13 -11.88 2.40
C PRO A 38 -13.22 -11.11 1.07
N GLU A 39 -14.32 -10.42 0.81
CA GLU A 39 -14.48 -9.61 -0.40
C GLU A 39 -13.57 -8.37 -0.44
N ASN A 40 -13.10 -7.89 0.71
CA ASN A 40 -12.15 -6.79 0.79
C ASN A 40 -10.71 -7.23 0.44
N LEU A 41 -10.39 -8.51 0.61
CA LEU A 41 -9.02 -9.03 0.63
C LEU A 41 -8.76 -10.22 -0.31
N PRO A 42 -9.38 -10.32 -1.49
CA PRO A 42 -9.34 -11.55 -2.30
C PRO A 42 -7.94 -11.98 -2.74
N PHE A 43 -6.94 -11.06 -2.63
CA PHE A 43 -5.57 -11.29 -3.08
C PHE A 43 -4.51 -10.90 -2.02
N ILE A 44 -4.91 -10.63 -0.78
CA ILE A 44 -3.99 -10.10 0.24
C ILE A 44 -3.68 -11.15 1.29
N PHE A 45 -4.67 -11.52 2.11
CA PHE A 45 -4.57 -12.59 3.11
C PHE A 45 -5.98 -13.13 3.43
N PRO A 46 -6.10 -14.34 4.03
CA PRO A 46 -7.39 -14.89 4.43
C PRO A 46 -8.13 -13.99 5.41
N ALA A 47 -9.46 -13.96 5.30
CA ALA A 47 -10.27 -13.17 6.23
C ALA A 47 -10.01 -13.59 7.69
N LEU A 48 -9.99 -12.61 8.58
CA LEU A 48 -9.80 -12.78 10.00
C LEU A 48 -11.15 -12.62 10.70
N GLU A 49 -11.88 -13.72 10.86
CA GLU A 49 -13.24 -13.72 11.42
C GLU A 49 -13.25 -13.45 12.94
N ASP A 50 -12.20 -13.83 13.66
CA ASP A 50 -12.06 -13.56 15.08
C ASP A 50 -11.54 -12.14 15.32
N ARG A 51 -12.31 -11.36 16.07
CA ARG A 51 -12.00 -9.95 16.39
C ARG A 51 -10.70 -9.80 17.15
N ASN A 52 -10.39 -10.66 18.12
CA ASN A 52 -9.17 -10.59 18.90
C ASN A 52 -7.96 -10.92 18.04
N ILE A 53 -8.09 -11.87 17.12
CA ILE A 53 -7.04 -12.19 16.14
C ILE A 53 -6.81 -11.00 15.20
N ALA A 54 -7.87 -10.33 14.75
CA ALA A 54 -7.74 -9.14 13.90
C ALA A 54 -7.01 -8.01 14.63
N PHE A 55 -7.40 -7.68 15.87
CA PHE A 55 -6.72 -6.67 16.68
C PHE A 55 -5.25 -7.01 16.94
N SER A 56 -4.96 -8.25 17.35
CA SER A 56 -3.58 -8.72 17.55
C SER A 56 -2.78 -8.62 16.26
N THR A 57 -3.38 -8.97 15.13
CA THR A 57 -2.73 -8.86 13.79
C THR A 57 -2.42 -7.40 13.45
N MET A 58 -3.35 -6.47 13.73
CA MET A 58 -3.12 -5.04 13.52
C MET A 58 -1.93 -4.54 14.34
N VAL A 59 -1.89 -4.90 15.64
CA VAL A 59 -0.79 -4.51 16.54
C VAL A 59 0.54 -5.07 16.07
N GLU A 60 0.61 -6.38 15.82
CA GLU A 60 1.87 -7.05 15.47
C GLU A 60 2.40 -6.66 14.09
N LYS A 61 1.53 -6.48 13.10
CA LYS A 61 1.97 -6.18 11.72
C LYS A 61 2.20 -4.70 11.47
N PHE A 62 1.39 -3.81 12.05
CA PHE A 62 1.39 -2.41 11.63
C PHE A 62 1.79 -1.45 12.75
N MET A 63 1.39 -1.72 14.02
CA MET A 63 1.68 -0.80 15.11
C MET A 63 3.05 -1.03 15.74
N ARG A 64 3.51 -2.27 15.82
CA ARG A 64 4.81 -2.62 16.40
C ARG A 64 6.00 -2.04 15.63
N SER A 65 5.85 -1.90 14.31
CA SER A 65 6.84 -1.26 13.43
C SER A 65 6.13 -0.24 12.53
N PRO A 66 5.85 0.97 13.02
CA PRO A 66 4.92 1.87 12.34
C PRO A 66 5.50 2.57 11.11
N LEU A 67 6.84 2.71 11.02
CA LEU A 67 7.47 3.42 9.90
C LEU A 67 7.34 2.60 8.60
N GLY A 68 6.73 3.22 7.60
CA GLY A 68 6.44 2.57 6.33
C GLY A 68 5.09 1.84 6.30
N ASN A 69 4.28 1.96 7.37
CA ASN A 69 2.93 1.42 7.46
C ASN A 69 1.94 2.56 7.74
N TRP A 70 1.05 2.83 6.79
CA TRP A 70 0.08 3.90 6.91
C TRP A 70 -1.35 3.36 6.85
N ALA A 71 -2.15 3.70 7.85
CA ALA A 71 -3.59 3.62 7.76
C ALA A 71 -4.09 4.73 6.81
N LEU A 72 -4.97 4.37 5.89
CA LEU A 72 -5.68 5.32 5.03
C LEU A 72 -6.96 5.74 5.73
N VAL A 73 -7.07 7.01 6.06
CA VAL A 73 -8.25 7.59 6.71
C VAL A 73 -8.95 8.51 5.71
N ASP A 74 -10.20 8.23 5.43
CA ASP A 74 -11.03 9.07 4.57
C ASP A 74 -11.37 10.38 5.28
N LYS A 75 -11.04 11.52 4.69
CA LYS A 75 -11.25 12.85 5.27
C LYS A 75 -12.73 13.18 5.53
N HIS A 76 -13.63 12.58 4.78
CA HIS A 76 -15.08 12.86 4.93
C HIS A 76 -15.69 12.09 6.10
N SER A 77 -15.38 10.81 6.23
CA SER A 77 -15.93 9.95 7.29
C SER A 77 -15.07 9.89 8.54
N GLU A 78 -13.84 10.39 8.49
CA GLU A 78 -12.81 10.31 9.53
C GLU A 78 -12.49 8.87 9.98
N ARG A 79 -12.86 7.87 9.16
CA ARG A 79 -12.65 6.45 9.45
C ARG A 79 -11.49 5.89 8.64
N MET A 80 -10.77 4.93 9.23
CA MET A 80 -9.82 4.11 8.51
C MET A 80 -10.56 3.25 7.48
N ILE A 81 -10.11 3.32 6.23
CA ILE A 81 -10.73 2.62 5.09
C ILE A 81 -9.78 1.65 4.38
N GLY A 82 -8.51 1.61 4.76
CA GLY A 82 -7.51 0.76 4.14
C GLY A 82 -6.11 0.99 4.68
N ALA A 83 -5.14 0.41 4.02
CA ALA A 83 -3.72 0.60 4.35
C ALA A 83 -2.85 0.66 3.11
N LEU A 84 -1.69 1.32 3.25
CA LEU A 84 -0.60 1.38 2.29
C LEU A 84 0.71 1.13 3.05
N CYS A 85 1.52 0.18 2.58
CA CYS A 85 2.67 -0.30 3.33
C CYS A 85 3.88 -0.52 2.44
N PHE A 86 5.07 -0.37 3.02
CA PHE A 86 6.30 -0.95 2.49
C PHE A 86 6.43 -2.39 3.02
N GLU A 87 6.16 -3.38 2.19
CA GLU A 87 6.22 -4.81 2.56
C GLU A 87 7.67 -5.29 2.68
N LYS A 88 8.54 -4.80 1.80
CA LYS A 88 9.98 -5.07 1.80
C LYS A 88 10.74 -3.79 1.51
N VAL A 89 11.77 -3.56 2.29
CA VAL A 89 12.67 -2.42 2.11
C VAL A 89 14.09 -2.95 1.98
N ASP A 90 14.76 -2.61 0.87
CA ASP A 90 16.18 -2.86 0.67
C ASP A 90 16.94 -1.54 0.80
N GLU A 91 17.58 -1.33 1.96
CA GLU A 91 18.34 -0.10 2.24
C GLU A 91 19.63 0.01 1.41
N ARG A 92 20.17 -1.11 0.91
CA ARG A 92 21.39 -1.09 0.09
C ARG A 92 21.07 -0.65 -1.34
N GLN A 93 19.99 -1.17 -1.89
CA GLN A 93 19.55 -0.82 -3.24
C GLN A 93 18.65 0.44 -3.23
N LEU A 94 18.22 0.89 -2.06
CA LEU A 94 17.25 1.98 -1.88
C LEU A 94 15.95 1.70 -2.64
N SER A 95 15.41 0.49 -2.46
CA SER A 95 14.17 0.06 -3.09
C SER A 95 13.14 -0.40 -2.07
N ALA A 96 11.85 -0.29 -2.41
CA ALA A 96 10.77 -0.78 -1.58
C ALA A 96 9.67 -1.44 -2.42
N GLU A 97 9.09 -2.52 -1.89
CA GLU A 97 7.90 -3.17 -2.43
C GLU A 97 6.66 -2.62 -1.71
N LEU A 98 5.70 -2.11 -2.47
CA LEU A 98 4.43 -1.59 -1.95
C LEU A 98 3.39 -2.69 -1.86
N SER A 99 2.66 -2.70 -0.75
CA SER A 99 1.42 -3.46 -0.60
C SER A 99 0.32 -2.55 -0.07
N TYR A 100 -0.93 -2.87 -0.39
CA TYR A 100 -2.08 -2.08 0.04
C TYR A 100 -3.37 -2.88 -0.02
N PHE A 101 -4.32 -2.45 0.79
CA PHE A 101 -5.71 -2.90 0.71
C PHE A 101 -6.66 -1.74 0.98
N LEU A 102 -7.89 -1.87 0.51
CA LEU A 102 -8.94 -0.87 0.66
C LEU A 102 -10.28 -1.57 0.87
N LYS A 103 -11.12 -1.05 1.76
CA LYS A 103 -12.50 -1.49 1.96
C LYS A 103 -13.25 -1.43 0.62
N LYS A 104 -14.00 -2.46 0.28
CA LYS A 104 -14.68 -2.62 -1.02
C LYS A 104 -15.60 -1.45 -1.37
N ASP A 105 -16.28 -0.89 -0.38
CA ASP A 105 -17.17 0.26 -0.55
C ASP A 105 -16.47 1.51 -1.10
N TYR A 106 -15.14 1.57 -0.99
CA TYR A 106 -14.30 2.67 -1.47
C TYR A 106 -13.56 2.36 -2.78
N TRP A 107 -13.78 1.17 -3.37
CA TRP A 107 -13.16 0.81 -4.63
C TRP A 107 -13.69 1.66 -5.79
N ARG A 108 -12.91 1.72 -6.88
CA ARG A 108 -13.23 2.43 -8.13
C ARG A 108 -13.43 3.94 -8.00
N ARG A 109 -13.08 4.53 -6.84
CA ARG A 109 -13.13 5.97 -6.58
C ARG A 109 -11.78 6.68 -6.79
N GLY A 110 -10.74 5.96 -7.22
CA GLY A 110 -9.39 6.51 -7.43
C GLY A 110 -8.56 6.71 -6.16
N LEU A 111 -9.09 6.47 -4.97
CA LEU A 111 -8.43 6.75 -3.68
C LEU A 111 -7.08 6.05 -3.53
N MET A 112 -6.98 4.75 -3.87
CA MET A 112 -5.71 4.03 -3.79
C MET A 112 -4.70 4.56 -4.81
N THR A 113 -5.13 4.94 -6.00
CA THR A 113 -4.24 5.56 -7.00
C THR A 113 -3.69 6.89 -6.50
N GLU A 114 -4.54 7.72 -5.89
CA GLU A 114 -4.16 9.00 -5.27
C GLU A 114 -3.12 8.78 -4.17
N ALA A 115 -3.36 7.86 -3.23
CA ALA A 115 -2.43 7.54 -2.15
C ALA A 115 -1.08 7.03 -2.68
N VAL A 116 -1.09 6.10 -3.65
CA VAL A 116 0.13 5.54 -4.23
C VAL A 116 0.91 6.59 -5.01
N ARG A 117 0.25 7.48 -5.76
CA ARG A 117 0.91 8.59 -6.46
C ARG A 117 1.65 9.51 -5.50
N THR A 118 1.00 9.94 -4.43
CA THR A 118 1.63 10.77 -3.39
C THR A 118 2.81 10.05 -2.75
N LEU A 119 2.66 8.75 -2.44
CA LEU A 119 3.76 7.97 -1.88
C LEU A 119 4.93 7.81 -2.87
N VAL A 120 4.68 7.66 -4.17
CA VAL A 120 5.73 7.62 -5.22
C VAL A 120 6.56 8.90 -5.19
N TYR A 121 5.90 10.06 -5.13
CA TYR A 121 6.60 11.34 -5.01
C TYR A 121 7.46 11.40 -3.75
N LEU A 122 6.89 11.11 -2.58
CA LEU A 122 7.61 11.10 -1.31
C LEU A 122 8.77 10.11 -1.31
N ALA A 123 8.57 8.92 -1.88
CA ALA A 123 9.58 7.88 -1.95
C ALA A 123 10.84 8.35 -2.68
N PHE A 124 10.68 9.04 -3.80
CA PHE A 124 11.81 9.48 -4.61
C PHE A 124 12.45 10.78 -4.14
N TYR A 125 11.67 11.75 -3.68
CA TYR A 125 12.18 13.07 -3.33
C TYR A 125 12.50 13.20 -1.84
N GLU A 126 11.69 12.60 -0.97
CA GLU A 126 11.84 12.77 0.46
C GLU A 126 12.55 11.57 1.11
N PHE A 127 12.17 10.34 0.77
CA PHE A 127 12.79 9.16 1.38
C PHE A 127 14.12 8.79 0.72
N GLY A 128 14.35 9.22 -0.53
CA GLY A 128 15.58 8.96 -1.26
C GLY A 128 15.65 7.55 -1.84
N LEU A 129 14.51 6.90 -2.01
CA LEU A 129 14.43 5.62 -2.73
C LEU A 129 14.78 5.82 -4.21
N ARG A 130 15.28 4.75 -4.83
CA ARG A 130 15.65 4.70 -6.25
C ARG A 130 14.67 3.88 -7.07
N GLU A 131 13.95 2.96 -6.44
CA GLU A 131 13.00 2.07 -7.10
C GLU A 131 11.83 1.75 -6.19
N LEU A 132 10.62 1.75 -6.76
CA LEU A 132 9.42 1.22 -6.15
C LEU A 132 8.89 0.05 -6.97
N VAL A 133 8.41 -0.97 -6.27
CA VAL A 133 7.91 -2.21 -6.84
C VAL A 133 6.51 -2.50 -6.32
N ILE A 134 5.63 -2.99 -7.19
CA ILE A 134 4.34 -3.60 -6.83
C ILE A 134 4.31 -5.00 -7.44
N VAL A 135 4.06 -6.00 -6.60
CA VAL A 135 3.82 -7.37 -7.04
C VAL A 135 2.36 -7.70 -6.79
N THR A 136 1.67 -8.18 -7.81
CA THR A 136 0.25 -8.49 -7.71
C THR A 136 -0.10 -9.77 -8.46
N HIS A 137 -1.17 -10.44 -8.04
CA HIS A 137 -1.73 -11.57 -8.78
C HIS A 137 -2.17 -11.13 -10.18
N GLU A 138 -2.02 -12.03 -11.16
CA GLU A 138 -2.46 -11.75 -12.54
C GLU A 138 -3.96 -11.47 -12.63
N GLU A 139 -4.76 -12.09 -11.77
CA GLU A 139 -6.21 -11.89 -11.70
C GLU A 139 -6.61 -10.55 -11.04
N ASN A 140 -5.69 -9.91 -10.30
CA ASN A 140 -5.95 -8.63 -9.61
C ASN A 140 -5.77 -7.43 -10.56
N VAL A 141 -6.71 -7.29 -11.49
CA VAL A 141 -6.71 -6.20 -12.49
C VAL A 141 -6.74 -4.82 -11.80
N ALA A 142 -7.44 -4.69 -10.68
CA ALA A 142 -7.54 -3.42 -9.95
C ALA A 142 -6.15 -2.93 -9.48
N SER A 143 -5.36 -3.82 -8.85
CA SER A 143 -4.00 -3.48 -8.42
C SER A 143 -3.07 -3.16 -9.59
N GLN A 144 -3.19 -3.88 -10.71
CA GLN A 144 -2.43 -3.57 -11.93
C GLN A 144 -2.76 -2.18 -12.48
N MET A 145 -4.03 -1.77 -12.42
CA MET A 145 -4.44 -0.43 -12.86
C MET A 145 -3.92 0.65 -11.93
N VAL A 146 -3.89 0.42 -10.60
CA VAL A 146 -3.26 1.35 -9.65
C VAL A 146 -1.78 1.50 -9.98
N ALA A 147 -1.04 0.40 -10.17
CA ALA A 147 0.37 0.44 -10.52
C ALA A 147 0.62 1.26 -11.80
N LYS A 148 -0.12 0.97 -12.87
CA LYS A 148 0.02 1.68 -14.16
C LYS A 148 -0.30 3.16 -14.03
N LYS A 149 -1.40 3.52 -13.35
CA LYS A 149 -1.81 4.91 -13.16
C LYS A 149 -0.84 5.68 -12.26
N ALA A 150 -0.10 5.00 -11.39
CA ALA A 150 0.98 5.59 -10.60
C ALA A 150 2.33 5.64 -11.34
N GLY A 151 2.36 5.30 -12.62
CA GLY A 151 3.55 5.38 -13.48
C GLY A 151 4.46 4.15 -13.46
N LEU A 152 4.10 3.09 -12.72
CA LEU A 152 4.88 1.85 -12.74
C LEU A 152 4.62 1.07 -14.03
N VAL A 153 5.68 0.49 -14.60
CA VAL A 153 5.62 -0.35 -15.80
C VAL A 153 5.79 -1.82 -15.43
N GLN A 154 5.13 -2.72 -16.16
CA GLN A 154 5.29 -4.14 -15.96
C GLN A 154 6.68 -4.59 -16.43
N VAL A 155 7.47 -5.17 -15.52
CA VAL A 155 8.85 -5.61 -15.78
C VAL A 155 9.01 -7.12 -15.77
N ALA A 156 8.09 -7.85 -15.14
CA ALA A 156 8.13 -9.31 -15.11
C ALA A 156 6.74 -9.94 -14.94
N GLN A 157 6.62 -11.19 -15.37
CA GLN A 157 5.54 -12.09 -15.07
C GLN A 157 6.15 -13.45 -14.71
N TYR A 158 5.67 -14.06 -13.63
CA TYR A 158 6.23 -15.32 -13.15
C TYR A 158 5.19 -16.14 -12.39
N ARG A 159 5.48 -17.42 -12.21
CA ARG A 159 4.71 -18.31 -11.35
C ARG A 159 5.41 -18.41 -9.99
N GLY A 160 4.62 -18.33 -8.92
CA GLY A 160 5.14 -18.43 -7.57
C GLY A 160 4.12 -19.11 -6.64
N SER A 161 4.58 -19.52 -5.46
CA SER A 161 3.70 -20.02 -4.41
C SER A 161 3.01 -18.84 -3.73
N ASP A 162 1.69 -18.92 -3.63
CA ASP A 162 0.94 -17.99 -2.81
C ASP A 162 1.29 -18.17 -1.32
N ARG A 163 1.54 -17.05 -0.64
CA ARG A 163 2.03 -17.04 0.74
C ARG A 163 1.10 -17.76 1.73
N TYR A 164 -0.20 -17.68 1.49
CA TYR A 164 -1.21 -18.17 2.43
C TYR A 164 -1.83 -19.49 1.99
N SER A 165 -2.19 -19.62 0.73
CA SER A 165 -2.84 -20.83 0.21
C SER A 165 -1.82 -21.90 -0.21
N HIS A 166 -0.53 -21.53 -0.35
CA HIS A 166 0.55 -22.37 -0.90
C HIS A 166 0.27 -22.90 -2.32
N LYS A 167 -0.80 -22.41 -2.97
CA LYS A 167 -1.10 -22.76 -4.36
C LYS A 167 -0.20 -21.97 -5.31
N THR A 168 0.14 -22.58 -6.42
CA THR A 168 0.86 -21.90 -7.49
C THR A 168 -0.05 -20.86 -8.14
N ARG A 169 0.41 -19.61 -8.21
CA ARG A 169 -0.28 -18.48 -8.82
C ARG A 169 0.61 -17.78 -9.83
N ASN A 170 -0.01 -17.07 -10.76
CA ASN A 170 0.69 -16.17 -11.66
C ASN A 170 0.76 -14.77 -11.05
N TYR A 171 1.94 -14.17 -11.10
CA TYR A 171 2.20 -12.83 -10.58
C TYR A 171 2.70 -11.92 -11.68
N ARG A 172 2.36 -10.64 -11.57
CA ARG A 172 2.93 -9.55 -12.36
C ARG A 172 3.69 -8.61 -11.45
N LYS A 173 4.93 -8.29 -11.85
CA LYS A 173 5.77 -7.32 -11.16
C LYS A 173 5.80 -6.04 -11.95
N PHE A 174 5.47 -4.94 -11.28
CA PHE A 174 5.56 -3.58 -11.79
C PHE A 174 6.68 -2.86 -11.06
N SER A 175 7.42 -2.00 -11.76
CA SER A 175 8.50 -1.21 -11.19
C SER A 175 8.47 0.20 -11.75
N LEU A 176 8.91 1.16 -10.93
CA LEU A 176 9.22 2.52 -11.33
C LEU A 176 10.56 2.90 -10.71
N LYS A 177 11.51 3.32 -11.54
CA LYS A 177 12.78 3.88 -11.10
C LYS A 177 12.68 5.39 -11.01
N LYS A 178 13.41 5.98 -10.06
CA LYS A 178 13.47 7.43 -9.90
C LYS A 178 13.88 8.15 -11.19
N THR A 179 14.77 7.55 -11.99
CA THR A 179 15.22 8.09 -13.29
C THR A 179 14.12 8.20 -14.32
N ASP A 180 13.09 7.38 -14.21
CA ASP A 180 12.00 7.27 -15.17
C ASP A 180 10.75 8.02 -14.69
N PHE A 181 10.79 8.52 -13.44
CA PHE A 181 9.70 9.28 -12.85
C PHE A 181 9.62 10.69 -13.44
N LYS A 182 8.47 11.05 -14.00
CA LYS A 182 8.16 12.37 -14.57
C LYS A 182 7.07 13.05 -13.75
N LEU A 183 7.36 14.22 -13.20
CA LEU A 183 6.40 15.03 -12.43
C LEU A 183 5.19 15.45 -13.27
N GLU A 184 5.39 15.76 -14.56
CA GLU A 184 4.35 16.22 -15.49
C GLU A 184 3.12 15.30 -15.60
N ILE A 185 3.30 13.97 -15.35
CA ILE A 185 2.18 13.01 -15.36
C ILE A 185 1.21 13.24 -14.19
N TYR A 186 1.61 14.01 -13.19
CA TYR A 186 0.86 14.26 -11.97
C TYR A 186 0.09 15.59 -12.02
N GLU A 187 0.45 16.50 -12.92
CA GLU A 187 -0.17 17.82 -13.09
C GLU A 187 -1.31 17.83 -14.13
N GLU A 188 -1.32 16.88 -15.09
CA GLU A 188 -2.31 16.85 -16.19
C GLU A 188 -3.66 16.19 -15.83
N ASN A 189 -3.92 15.81 -14.60
CA ASN A 189 -5.16 15.12 -14.18
C ASN A 189 -5.91 15.82 -13.04
N GLU A 190 -5.74 17.15 -12.90
CA GLU A 190 -6.61 18.01 -12.08
C GLU A 190 -7.85 18.48 -12.82
#